data_f9ccac12ac9745ab16345a7e8fe421b0
#
_entry.id   f9ccac12ac9745ab16345a7e8fe421b0
#
_cell.length_a   1.000
_cell.length_b   1.000
_cell.length_c   1.000
_cell.angle_alpha   90.00
_cell.angle_beta   90.00
_cell.angle_gamma   90.00
#
_symmetry.space_group_name_H-M   'P 1'
#
loop_
_entity.id
_entity.type
_entity.pdbx_description
1 polymer ?
#
loop_
_entity_poly.entity_id
_entity_poly.type
_entity_poly.pdbx_seq_one_letter_code
_entity_poly.pdbx_strand_id
1 'polypeptide(L)'
;MSLASYLHSILNFFFIFLSSWWTEVQMGPPDPILGVTEAFKRDTNPKKMNLGVGAYRDDQGKPFVLSCVRKAEAQIAAKKLDKEYLPIGGLAEFSKACSQLALGPDNEVLKSGRSITIQTISGTGSLRVGANFVSRFHNASRDVYLPKPSWGNHTPIFRDAGMQLKAYSYYDPKTCGFDFKGALHDISKIPEKSVIVLHACAHNPTGVDPRPEQWKEMAALIKKRNLLVFFDMAYQGFASGDIDRDAWAVRDFIEQGHNILLSQSFAKNMGLYGERVGGFTVVCKDVEEAKRVESQLKILIRPIYSNPPMNGARIASTILNTPELYKEWLVEVKDMADRIITMREMFVSNLKKEGSTHNWQHVTEQIGMFCFTGLKPEQVERLIKEFSIYMTKDGRISVAGVTSANVGYLAHAIHAVTK
;
A
#
# COMPACT_ATOMS: atom_id res chain seq x y z
N MET A 1 -48.19 -32.16 -37.64
CA MET A 1 -47.15 -31.19 -37.27
C MET A 1 -46.38 -30.83 -38.51
N SER A 2 -46.34 -29.57 -38.91
CA SER A 2 -45.61 -29.16 -40.12
C SER A 2 -44.10 -29.16 -39.91
N LEU A 3 -43.36 -29.41 -40.98
CA LEU A 3 -41.89 -29.39 -40.94
C LEU A 3 -41.35 -28.07 -40.33
N ALA A 4 -42.09 -26.97 -40.52
CA ALA A 4 -41.76 -25.65 -39.99
C ALA A 4 -41.88 -25.59 -38.46
N SER A 5 -42.87 -26.25 -37.85
CA SER A 5 -43.01 -26.29 -36.37
C SER A 5 -41.95 -27.17 -35.72
N TYR A 6 -41.49 -28.21 -36.42
CA TYR A 6 -40.40 -29.07 -35.95
C TYR A 6 -39.04 -28.36 -36.00
N LEU A 7 -38.76 -27.64 -37.09
CA LEU A 7 -37.56 -26.82 -37.23
C LEU A 7 -37.53 -25.65 -36.22
N HIS A 8 -38.68 -25.03 -35.96
CA HIS A 8 -38.80 -23.96 -34.97
C HIS A 8 -38.54 -24.47 -33.54
N SER A 9 -39.02 -25.67 -33.23
CA SER A 9 -38.80 -26.35 -31.96
C SER A 9 -37.31 -26.74 -31.78
N ILE A 10 -36.65 -27.23 -32.82
CA ILE A 10 -35.21 -27.56 -32.80
C ILE A 10 -34.35 -26.29 -32.69
N LEU A 11 -34.67 -25.24 -33.42
CA LEU A 11 -33.99 -23.96 -33.33
C LEU A 11 -34.13 -23.34 -31.92
N ASN A 12 -35.31 -23.37 -31.33
CA ASN A 12 -35.52 -22.91 -29.95
C ASN A 12 -34.78 -23.80 -28.93
N PHE A 13 -34.70 -25.12 -29.15
CA PHE A 13 -33.94 -26.03 -28.30
C PHE A 13 -32.42 -25.76 -28.41
N PHE A 14 -31.89 -25.48 -29.59
CA PHE A 14 -30.51 -25.07 -29.80
C PHE A 14 -30.22 -23.67 -29.22
N PHE A 15 -31.17 -22.72 -29.29
CA PHE A 15 -31.02 -21.40 -28.67
C PHE A 15 -30.99 -21.45 -27.14
N ILE A 16 -31.74 -22.38 -26.53
CA ILE A 16 -31.72 -22.55 -25.06
C ILE A 16 -30.40 -23.15 -24.59
N PHE A 17 -29.73 -23.99 -25.39
CA PHE A 17 -28.40 -24.54 -25.04
C PHE A 17 -27.23 -23.58 -25.29
N LEU A 18 -27.43 -22.46 -26.01
CA LEU A 18 -26.40 -21.47 -26.32
C LEU A 18 -26.50 -20.19 -25.48
N SER A 19 -27.54 -20.06 -24.66
CA SER A 19 -27.67 -18.89 -23.77
C SER A 19 -26.84 -19.09 -22.50
N SER A 20 -25.66 -18.51 -22.45
CA SER A 20 -24.86 -18.37 -21.21
C SER A 20 -25.35 -17.16 -20.44
N TRP A 21 -25.49 -17.30 -19.09
CA TRP A 21 -25.74 -16.18 -18.20
C TRP A 21 -24.65 -15.10 -18.24
N TRP A 22 -23.47 -15.45 -18.74
CA TRP A 22 -22.26 -14.63 -18.73
C TRP A 22 -21.86 -14.12 -20.10
N THR A 23 -22.74 -14.18 -21.10
CA THR A 23 -22.47 -13.77 -22.52
C THR A 23 -21.98 -12.31 -22.58
N GLU A 24 -22.53 -11.44 -21.75
CA GLU A 24 -22.19 -10.01 -21.71
C GLU A 24 -20.96 -9.70 -20.82
N VAL A 25 -20.38 -10.70 -20.14
CA VAL A 25 -19.19 -10.49 -19.32
C VAL A 25 -17.98 -10.34 -20.23
N GLN A 26 -17.43 -9.14 -20.25
CA GLN A 26 -16.23 -8.83 -21.02
C GLN A 26 -14.98 -9.37 -20.34
N MET A 27 -13.98 -9.74 -21.14
CA MET A 27 -12.66 -10.09 -20.61
C MET A 27 -12.06 -8.88 -19.88
N GLY A 28 -11.70 -9.08 -18.61
CA GLY A 28 -11.00 -8.05 -17.82
C GLY A 28 -9.62 -7.74 -18.42
N PRO A 29 -9.14 -6.49 -18.33
CA PRO A 29 -7.78 -6.18 -18.74
C PRO A 29 -6.77 -6.95 -17.86
N PRO A 30 -5.61 -7.37 -18.44
CA PRO A 30 -4.56 -7.99 -17.64
C PRO A 30 -4.06 -7.03 -16.56
N ASP A 31 -3.79 -7.57 -15.37
CA ASP A 31 -3.22 -6.78 -14.27
C ASP A 31 -1.83 -6.25 -14.69
N PRO A 32 -1.57 -4.94 -14.56
CA PRO A 32 -0.32 -4.34 -15.04
C PRO A 32 0.94 -4.88 -14.34
N ILE A 33 0.82 -5.32 -13.09
CA ILE A 33 1.94 -5.84 -12.29
C ILE A 33 2.12 -7.34 -12.51
N LEU A 34 1.00 -8.10 -12.53
CA LEU A 34 1.03 -9.54 -12.76
C LEU A 34 1.47 -9.86 -14.19
N GLY A 35 1.02 -9.06 -15.18
CA GLY A 35 1.44 -9.21 -16.57
C GLY A 35 2.96 -9.05 -16.76
N VAL A 36 3.59 -8.11 -16.04
CA VAL A 36 5.06 -7.95 -16.00
C VAL A 36 5.73 -9.21 -15.44
N THR A 37 5.17 -9.76 -14.36
CA THR A 37 5.71 -10.98 -13.74
C THR A 37 5.57 -12.21 -14.62
N GLU A 38 4.46 -12.34 -15.35
CA GLU A 38 4.26 -13.45 -16.30
C GLU A 38 5.23 -13.35 -17.49
N ALA A 39 5.44 -12.16 -18.04
CA ALA A 39 6.43 -11.93 -19.08
C ALA A 39 7.85 -12.28 -18.61
N PHE A 40 8.23 -11.83 -17.41
CA PHE A 40 9.51 -12.20 -16.78
C PHE A 40 9.67 -13.73 -16.63
N LYS A 41 8.62 -14.46 -16.21
CA LYS A 41 8.70 -15.92 -16.04
C LYS A 41 8.94 -16.64 -17.36
N ARG A 42 8.35 -16.17 -18.47
CA ARG A 42 8.50 -16.75 -19.81
C ARG A 42 9.85 -16.46 -20.46
N ASP A 43 10.52 -15.41 -20.05
CA ASP A 43 11.84 -15.05 -20.58
C ASP A 43 12.90 -16.05 -20.10
N THR A 44 13.79 -16.47 -21.00
CA THR A 44 14.88 -17.42 -20.72
C THR A 44 16.22 -16.75 -20.50
N ASN A 45 16.32 -15.42 -20.64
CA ASN A 45 17.58 -14.68 -20.46
C ASN A 45 18.10 -14.84 -19.01
N PRO A 46 19.32 -15.33 -18.79
CA PRO A 46 19.86 -15.51 -17.44
C PRO A 46 20.09 -14.20 -16.68
N LYS A 47 20.14 -13.06 -17.38
CA LYS A 47 20.30 -11.72 -16.77
C LYS A 47 18.97 -11.01 -16.55
N LYS A 48 17.83 -11.69 -16.79
CA LYS A 48 16.52 -11.07 -16.63
C LYS A 48 16.27 -10.56 -15.22
N MET A 49 15.61 -9.41 -15.10
CA MET A 49 15.25 -8.79 -13.81
C MET A 49 13.76 -8.51 -13.73
N ASN A 50 13.15 -8.82 -12.57
CA ASN A 50 11.77 -8.41 -12.27
C ASN A 50 11.77 -7.28 -11.23
N LEU A 51 11.52 -6.07 -11.69
CA LEU A 51 11.42 -4.86 -10.89
C LEU A 51 9.97 -4.34 -10.75
N GLY A 52 8.98 -5.15 -11.16
CA GLY A 52 7.55 -4.82 -11.03
C GLY A 52 6.95 -5.18 -9.66
N VAL A 53 7.48 -6.20 -8.99
CA VAL A 53 6.88 -6.79 -7.79
C VAL A 53 7.18 -5.97 -6.54
N GLY A 54 6.13 -5.63 -5.79
CA GLY A 54 6.21 -4.91 -4.54
C GLY A 54 6.44 -5.82 -3.31
N ALA A 55 7.42 -6.71 -3.35
CA ALA A 55 7.81 -7.56 -2.23
C ALA A 55 9.34 -7.52 -2.04
N TYR A 56 9.77 -7.43 -0.76
CA TYR A 56 11.18 -7.42 -0.42
C TYR A 56 11.88 -8.71 -0.84
N ARG A 57 13.12 -8.58 -1.32
CA ARG A 57 14.05 -9.67 -1.63
C ARG A 57 15.36 -9.40 -0.92
N ASP A 58 16.04 -10.47 -0.48
CA ASP A 58 17.40 -10.38 0.04
C ASP A 58 18.41 -10.07 -1.09
N ASP A 59 19.69 -9.96 -0.75
CA ASP A 59 20.73 -9.67 -1.74
C ASP A 59 20.99 -10.83 -2.72
N GLN A 60 20.44 -12.01 -2.45
CA GLN A 60 20.41 -13.15 -3.37
C GLN A 60 19.15 -13.19 -4.25
N GLY A 61 18.29 -12.16 -4.14
CA GLY A 61 17.04 -12.05 -4.89
C GLY A 61 15.93 -13.00 -4.40
N LYS A 62 16.08 -13.59 -3.22
CA LYS A 62 15.13 -14.55 -2.65
C LYS A 62 14.13 -13.89 -1.72
N PRO A 63 12.92 -14.46 -1.56
CA PRO A 63 12.00 -14.06 -0.50
C PRO A 63 12.69 -14.14 0.87
N PHE A 64 12.49 -13.10 1.68
CA PHE A 64 13.10 -12.99 3.00
C PHE A 64 12.05 -13.14 4.10
N VAL A 65 12.33 -13.97 5.08
CA VAL A 65 11.52 -14.14 6.29
C VAL A 65 12.35 -13.69 7.47
N LEU A 66 11.84 -12.73 8.24
CA LEU A 66 12.52 -12.18 9.41
C LEU A 66 12.73 -13.27 10.48
N SER A 67 13.85 -13.20 11.19
CA SER A 67 14.16 -14.12 12.29
C SER A 67 13.15 -13.99 13.44
N CYS A 68 12.77 -12.76 13.78
CA CYS A 68 11.73 -12.51 14.79
C CYS A 68 10.38 -13.17 14.43
N VAL A 69 10.02 -13.21 13.14
CA VAL A 69 8.83 -13.92 12.65
C VAL A 69 8.94 -15.41 12.91
N ARG A 70 10.08 -16.04 12.55
CA ARG A 70 10.32 -17.48 12.80
C ARG A 70 10.26 -17.82 14.28
N LYS A 71 10.83 -16.98 15.13
CA LYS A 71 10.77 -17.15 16.58
C LYS A 71 9.35 -17.02 17.12
N ALA A 72 8.58 -16.04 16.63
CA ALA A 72 7.17 -15.88 16.99
C ALA A 72 6.34 -17.11 16.56
N GLU A 73 6.52 -17.61 15.33
CA GLU A 73 5.86 -18.83 14.85
C GLU A 73 6.16 -20.02 15.76
N ALA A 74 7.43 -20.22 16.15
CA ALA A 74 7.83 -21.28 17.05
C ALA A 74 7.18 -21.17 18.45
N GLN A 75 7.11 -19.95 19.03
CA GLN A 75 6.44 -19.70 20.30
C GLN A 75 4.94 -19.99 20.22
N ILE A 76 4.28 -19.58 19.12
CA ILE A 76 2.85 -19.85 18.89
C ILE A 76 2.58 -21.34 18.76
N ALA A 77 3.42 -22.06 18.00
CA ALA A 77 3.30 -23.50 17.81
C ALA A 77 3.45 -24.27 19.14
N ALA A 78 4.40 -23.86 19.99
CA ALA A 78 4.62 -24.45 21.31
C ALA A 78 3.41 -24.30 22.24
N LYS A 79 2.62 -23.25 22.11
CA LYS A 79 1.42 -23.00 22.93
C LYS A 79 0.23 -23.91 22.58
N LYS A 80 0.27 -24.64 21.45
CA LYS A 80 -0.79 -25.54 20.98
C LYS A 80 -2.19 -24.90 21.02
N LEU A 81 -2.29 -23.64 20.57
CA LEU A 81 -3.52 -22.87 20.56
C LEU A 81 -4.57 -23.48 19.61
N ASP A 82 -5.84 -23.22 19.88
CA ASP A 82 -6.97 -23.62 19.03
C ASP A 82 -6.97 -22.92 17.67
N LYS A 83 -7.98 -23.28 16.84
CA LYS A 83 -8.26 -22.72 15.52
C LYS A 83 -9.64 -22.09 15.43
N GLU A 84 -10.21 -21.68 16.57
CA GLU A 84 -11.51 -21.03 16.63
C GLU A 84 -11.53 -19.69 15.90
N TYR A 85 -12.73 -19.24 15.55
CA TYR A 85 -12.93 -17.93 14.95
C TYR A 85 -12.49 -16.81 15.89
N LEU A 86 -11.80 -15.82 15.36
CA LEU A 86 -11.61 -14.55 16.07
C LEU A 86 -12.95 -13.78 16.18
N PRO A 87 -13.07 -12.88 17.14
CA PRO A 87 -14.13 -11.86 17.11
C PRO A 87 -14.14 -11.10 15.80
N ILE A 88 -15.26 -10.51 15.41
CA ILE A 88 -15.41 -9.75 14.16
C ILE A 88 -14.36 -8.63 14.04
N GLY A 89 -14.06 -7.95 15.17
CA GLY A 89 -13.01 -6.91 15.23
C GLY A 89 -11.58 -7.43 15.27
N GLY A 90 -11.39 -8.76 15.28
CA GLY A 90 -10.07 -9.41 15.29
C GLY A 90 -9.50 -9.62 16.69
N LEU A 91 -8.19 -9.88 16.74
CA LEU A 91 -7.43 -10.14 17.95
C LEU A 91 -7.20 -8.83 18.71
N ALA A 92 -7.72 -8.72 19.93
CA ALA A 92 -7.69 -7.48 20.72
C ALA A 92 -6.25 -7.01 21.04
N GLU A 93 -5.36 -7.95 21.40
CA GLU A 93 -3.96 -7.67 21.69
C GLU A 93 -3.22 -7.14 20.46
N PHE A 94 -3.53 -7.68 19.28
CA PHE A 94 -3.00 -7.17 18.02
C PHE A 94 -3.51 -5.74 17.75
N SER A 95 -4.81 -5.50 17.87
CA SER A 95 -5.40 -4.18 17.62
C SER A 95 -4.82 -3.10 18.53
N LYS A 96 -4.60 -3.42 19.82
CA LYS A 96 -3.92 -2.55 20.77
C LYS A 96 -2.48 -2.25 20.35
N ALA A 97 -1.68 -3.28 20.06
CA ALA A 97 -0.30 -3.12 19.66
C ALA A 97 -0.16 -2.37 18.32
N CYS A 98 -1.08 -2.63 17.37
CA CYS A 98 -1.17 -1.95 16.08
C CYS A 98 -1.37 -0.44 16.25
N SER A 99 -2.32 -0.03 17.08
CA SER A 99 -2.57 1.40 17.35
C SER A 99 -1.42 2.07 18.12
N GLN A 100 -0.82 1.38 19.08
CA GLN A 100 0.33 1.89 19.83
C GLN A 100 1.55 2.09 18.92
N LEU A 101 1.78 1.19 17.97
CA LEU A 101 2.86 1.32 17.00
C LEU A 101 2.68 2.58 16.13
N ALA A 102 1.48 2.82 15.63
CA ALA A 102 1.20 3.95 14.75
C ALA A 102 1.20 5.29 15.50
N LEU A 103 0.45 5.34 16.59
CA LEU A 103 0.15 6.61 17.27
C LEU A 103 1.16 6.97 18.37
N GLY A 104 1.97 5.99 18.81
CA GLY A 104 2.80 6.10 20.00
C GLY A 104 2.03 5.69 21.27
N PRO A 105 2.65 4.92 22.19
CA PRO A 105 1.96 4.34 23.34
C PRO A 105 1.43 5.41 24.31
N ASP A 106 2.05 6.60 24.30
CA ASP A 106 1.71 7.71 25.18
C ASP A 106 0.71 8.70 24.59
N ASN A 107 0.24 8.46 23.36
CA ASN A 107 -0.67 9.36 22.66
C ASN A 107 -1.98 9.55 23.44
N GLU A 108 -2.43 10.80 23.55
CA GLU A 108 -3.66 11.18 24.26
C GLU A 108 -4.90 10.47 23.70
N VAL A 109 -4.97 10.29 22.39
CA VAL A 109 -6.08 9.61 21.70
C VAL A 109 -6.26 8.18 22.20
N LEU A 110 -5.17 7.46 22.49
CA LEU A 110 -5.20 6.12 23.06
C LEU A 110 -5.57 6.14 24.55
N LYS A 111 -4.96 7.06 25.32
CA LYS A 111 -5.19 7.19 26.77
C LYS A 111 -6.62 7.58 27.09
N SER A 112 -7.23 8.46 26.30
CA SER A 112 -8.62 8.87 26.47
C SER A 112 -9.64 7.86 25.96
N GLY A 113 -9.20 6.83 25.24
CA GLY A 113 -10.10 5.82 24.64
C GLY A 113 -10.98 6.34 23.50
N ARG A 114 -10.67 7.51 22.92
CA ARG A 114 -11.42 8.10 21.81
C ARG A 114 -10.99 7.62 20.43
N SER A 115 -10.35 6.47 20.35
CA SER A 115 -10.06 5.78 19.09
C SER A 115 -10.46 4.32 19.17
N ILE A 116 -10.76 3.77 18.01
CA ILE A 116 -11.01 2.34 17.85
C ILE A 116 -10.10 1.80 16.74
N THR A 117 -9.46 0.67 17.00
CA THR A 117 -8.68 -0.09 16.03
C THR A 117 -9.23 -1.49 15.92
N ILE A 118 -9.45 -1.94 14.69
CA ILE A 118 -9.88 -3.30 14.37
C ILE A 118 -8.84 -3.98 13.47
N GLN A 119 -8.70 -5.28 13.62
CA GLN A 119 -7.89 -6.09 12.70
C GLN A 119 -8.59 -6.22 11.35
N THR A 120 -7.82 -6.14 10.27
CA THR A 120 -8.31 -6.24 8.89
C THR A 120 -7.46 -7.21 8.07
N ILE A 121 -7.99 -7.57 6.88
CA ILE A 121 -7.27 -8.40 5.90
C ILE A 121 -6.24 -7.53 5.18
N SER A 122 -5.10 -7.28 5.84
CA SER A 122 -4.03 -6.38 5.40
C SER A 122 -4.50 -4.93 5.17
N GLY A 123 -3.62 -4.07 4.66
CA GLY A 123 -3.95 -2.68 4.30
C GLY A 123 -5.05 -2.58 3.25
N THR A 124 -5.08 -3.49 2.26
CA THR A 124 -6.14 -3.51 1.24
C THR A 124 -7.52 -3.69 1.85
N GLY A 125 -7.67 -4.67 2.77
CA GLY A 125 -8.92 -4.88 3.49
C GLY A 125 -9.27 -3.71 4.42
N SER A 126 -8.24 -3.11 5.04
CA SER A 126 -8.40 -1.90 5.86
C SER A 126 -8.99 -0.73 5.06
N LEU A 127 -8.40 -0.43 3.92
CA LEU A 127 -8.89 0.61 3.02
C LEU A 127 -10.31 0.33 2.53
N ARG A 128 -10.62 -0.94 2.19
CA ARG A 128 -11.97 -1.32 1.75
C ARG A 128 -13.01 -1.16 2.85
N VAL A 129 -12.71 -1.62 4.07
CA VAL A 129 -13.59 -1.44 5.23
C VAL A 129 -13.80 0.06 5.52
N GLY A 130 -12.71 0.84 5.50
CA GLY A 130 -12.76 2.28 5.68
C GLY A 130 -13.55 3.00 4.60
N ALA A 131 -13.37 2.65 3.33
CA ALA A 131 -14.14 3.21 2.21
C ALA A 131 -15.65 2.91 2.33
N ASN A 132 -16.01 1.67 2.70
CA ASN A 132 -17.40 1.30 2.96
C ASN A 132 -17.98 2.05 4.18
N PHE A 133 -17.18 2.25 5.23
CA PHE A 133 -17.59 3.01 6.42
C PHE A 133 -17.87 4.47 6.06
N VAL A 134 -16.95 5.12 5.36
CA VAL A 134 -17.10 6.50 4.90
C VAL A 134 -18.31 6.62 3.96
N SER A 135 -18.42 5.75 2.97
CA SER A 135 -19.54 5.75 2.04
C SER A 135 -20.89 5.60 2.73
N ARG A 136 -20.97 4.82 3.82
CA ARG A 136 -22.22 4.58 4.53
C ARG A 136 -22.60 5.69 5.52
N PHE A 137 -21.62 6.29 6.20
CA PHE A 137 -21.87 7.17 7.33
C PHE A 137 -21.49 8.63 7.11
N HIS A 138 -20.61 8.90 6.15
CA HIS A 138 -20.20 10.27 5.80
C HIS A 138 -21.12 10.84 4.71
N ASN A 139 -22.29 11.31 5.10
CA ASN A 139 -23.32 11.77 4.16
C ASN A 139 -23.06 13.17 3.57
N ALA A 140 -22.05 13.89 4.07
CA ALA A 140 -21.78 15.27 3.68
C ALA A 140 -21.14 15.41 2.30
N SER A 141 -20.36 14.39 1.86
CA SER A 141 -19.74 14.36 0.53
C SER A 141 -19.48 12.91 0.11
N ARG A 142 -19.53 12.65 -1.19
CA ARG A 142 -19.11 11.40 -1.81
C ARG A 142 -17.75 11.51 -2.48
N ASP A 143 -17.17 12.70 -2.53
CA ASP A 143 -15.91 12.96 -3.20
C ASP A 143 -14.74 12.45 -2.36
N VAL A 144 -13.87 11.66 -2.98
CA VAL A 144 -12.59 11.24 -2.43
C VAL A 144 -11.45 11.70 -3.33
N TYR A 145 -10.53 12.45 -2.76
CA TYR A 145 -9.39 13.03 -3.46
C TYR A 145 -8.15 12.16 -3.23
N LEU A 146 -7.62 11.59 -4.32
CA LEU A 146 -6.42 10.80 -4.34
C LEU A 146 -5.23 11.63 -4.83
N PRO A 147 -4.00 11.38 -4.33
CA PRO A 147 -2.82 12.01 -4.93
C PRO A 147 -2.63 11.52 -6.37
N LYS A 148 -2.11 12.37 -7.25
CA LYS A 148 -1.83 12.04 -8.64
C LYS A 148 -0.32 11.98 -8.88
N PRO A 149 0.26 10.76 -9.13
CA PRO A 149 -0.38 9.44 -9.12
C PRO A 149 -0.65 8.89 -7.73
N SER A 150 -1.33 7.76 -7.64
CA SER A 150 -1.57 7.01 -6.40
C SER A 150 -1.43 5.50 -6.64
N TRP A 151 -1.41 4.72 -5.56
CA TRP A 151 -1.44 3.26 -5.67
C TRP A 151 -2.68 2.80 -6.44
N GLY A 152 -2.46 1.94 -7.45
CA GLY A 152 -3.52 1.56 -8.41
C GLY A 152 -4.80 1.04 -7.76
N ASN A 153 -4.70 0.35 -6.61
CA ASN A 153 -5.88 -0.20 -5.94
C ASN A 153 -6.72 0.84 -5.18
N HIS A 154 -6.21 2.04 -4.93
CA HIS A 154 -7.06 3.11 -4.34
C HIS A 154 -8.29 3.37 -5.21
N THR A 155 -8.11 3.46 -6.52
CA THR A 155 -9.19 3.71 -7.49
C THR A 155 -10.34 2.68 -7.36
N PRO A 156 -10.13 1.36 -7.57
CA PRO A 156 -11.22 0.40 -7.44
C PRO A 156 -11.77 0.28 -6.01
N ILE A 157 -10.95 0.42 -4.97
CA ILE A 157 -11.40 0.34 -3.57
C ILE A 157 -12.46 1.40 -3.28
N PHE A 158 -12.18 2.67 -3.59
CA PHE A 158 -13.11 3.76 -3.29
C PHE A 158 -14.27 3.81 -4.30
N ARG A 159 -14.02 3.58 -5.60
CA ARG A 159 -15.07 3.54 -6.62
C ARG A 159 -16.12 2.48 -6.30
N ASP A 160 -15.67 1.25 -5.98
CA ASP A 160 -16.57 0.12 -5.74
C ASP A 160 -17.23 0.16 -4.35
N ALA A 161 -16.80 1.11 -3.49
CA ALA A 161 -17.52 1.51 -2.29
C ALA A 161 -18.57 2.61 -2.55
N GLY A 162 -18.73 3.07 -3.80
CA GLY A 162 -19.69 4.11 -4.17
C GLY A 162 -19.20 5.55 -3.98
N MET A 163 -17.89 5.76 -3.87
CA MET A 163 -17.29 7.09 -3.78
C MET A 163 -16.99 7.65 -5.17
N GLN A 164 -17.01 8.98 -5.30
CA GLN A 164 -16.65 9.70 -6.51
C GLN A 164 -15.16 10.08 -6.47
N LEU A 165 -14.40 9.55 -7.42
CA LEU A 165 -12.97 9.74 -7.49
C LEU A 165 -12.60 11.11 -8.03
N LYS A 166 -11.76 11.81 -7.31
CA LYS A 166 -11.12 13.08 -7.68
C LYS A 166 -9.61 12.95 -7.45
N ALA A 167 -8.85 13.95 -7.89
CA ALA A 167 -7.41 13.94 -7.69
C ALA A 167 -6.90 15.31 -7.25
N TYR A 168 -5.75 15.31 -6.57
CA TYR A 168 -4.96 16.52 -6.31
C TYR A 168 -3.52 16.29 -6.77
N SER A 169 -2.84 17.38 -7.15
CA SER A 169 -1.45 17.36 -7.61
C SER A 169 -0.52 16.85 -6.52
N TYR A 170 0.41 15.94 -6.86
CA TYR A 170 1.34 15.35 -5.91
C TYR A 170 2.77 15.25 -6.45
N TYR A 171 2.94 14.82 -7.69
CA TYR A 171 4.25 14.56 -8.28
C TYR A 171 4.53 15.52 -9.42
N ASP A 172 5.71 16.14 -9.39
CA ASP A 172 6.22 16.95 -10.48
C ASP A 172 7.21 16.15 -11.33
N PRO A 173 6.86 15.79 -12.59
CA PRO A 173 7.75 15.02 -13.46
C PRO A 173 9.00 15.79 -13.90
N LYS A 174 9.05 17.10 -13.76
CA LYS A 174 10.21 17.93 -14.12
C LYS A 174 11.33 17.82 -13.08
N THR A 175 10.95 17.78 -11.81
CA THR A 175 11.88 17.68 -10.68
C THR A 175 12.00 16.26 -10.13
N CYS A 176 11.12 15.34 -10.54
CA CYS A 176 10.93 14.02 -9.97
C CYS A 176 10.66 14.06 -8.45
N GLY A 177 10.08 15.14 -7.96
CA GLY A 177 9.84 15.45 -6.56
C GLY A 177 8.37 15.73 -6.24
N PHE A 178 8.11 16.19 -5.01
CA PHE A 178 6.78 16.56 -4.56
C PHE A 178 6.36 17.92 -5.13
N ASP A 179 5.22 17.96 -5.83
CA ASP A 179 4.61 19.20 -6.33
C ASP A 179 3.87 19.92 -5.19
N PHE A 180 4.63 20.53 -4.28
CA PHE A 180 4.07 21.17 -3.11
C PHE A 180 3.13 22.32 -3.44
N LYS A 181 3.48 23.15 -4.42
CA LYS A 181 2.64 24.30 -4.84
C LYS A 181 1.34 23.82 -5.47
N GLY A 182 1.42 22.83 -6.37
CA GLY A 182 0.25 22.24 -6.99
C GLY A 182 -0.65 21.54 -5.97
N ALA A 183 -0.08 20.82 -5.01
CA ALA A 183 -0.82 20.17 -3.94
C ALA A 183 -1.59 21.18 -3.09
N LEU A 184 -0.95 22.24 -2.60
CA LEU A 184 -1.63 23.29 -1.83
C LEU A 184 -2.71 24.01 -2.63
N HIS A 185 -2.43 24.32 -3.90
CA HIS A 185 -3.40 24.93 -4.78
C HIS A 185 -4.66 24.09 -4.93
N ASP A 186 -4.50 22.80 -5.24
CA ASP A 186 -5.64 21.90 -5.43
C ASP A 186 -6.38 21.65 -4.11
N ILE A 187 -5.66 21.38 -3.01
CA ILE A 187 -6.27 21.16 -1.68
C ILE A 187 -7.09 22.39 -1.25
N SER A 188 -6.63 23.61 -1.55
CA SER A 188 -7.35 24.84 -1.22
C SER A 188 -8.72 24.95 -1.88
N LYS A 189 -8.95 24.21 -2.97
CA LYS A 189 -10.19 24.20 -3.76
C LYS A 189 -11.09 23.01 -3.48
N ILE A 190 -10.62 22.02 -2.73
CA ILE A 190 -11.44 20.84 -2.38
C ILE A 190 -12.67 21.31 -1.60
N PRO A 191 -13.88 20.89 -1.99
CA PRO A 191 -15.09 21.20 -1.24
C PRO A 191 -15.00 20.69 0.20
N GLU A 192 -15.53 21.46 1.14
CA GLU A 192 -15.58 21.05 2.55
C GLU A 192 -16.19 19.66 2.73
N LYS A 193 -15.75 18.97 3.77
CA LYS A 193 -16.21 17.62 4.13
C LYS A 193 -15.93 16.56 3.07
N SER A 194 -15.18 16.85 2.01
CA SER A 194 -14.65 15.81 1.12
C SER A 194 -13.60 14.98 1.82
N VAL A 195 -13.37 13.76 1.33
CA VAL A 195 -12.32 12.88 1.84
C VAL A 195 -11.02 13.15 1.09
N ILE A 196 -9.91 13.24 1.82
CA ILE A 196 -8.58 13.30 1.23
C ILE A 196 -7.76 12.09 1.70
N VAL A 197 -7.21 11.34 0.74
CA VAL A 197 -6.32 10.20 1.01
C VAL A 197 -4.88 10.67 0.99
N LEU A 198 -4.13 10.33 2.03
CA LEU A 198 -2.72 10.66 2.22
C LEU A 198 -1.93 9.37 2.44
N HIS A 199 -0.76 9.25 1.78
CA HIS A 199 0.20 8.19 2.12
C HIS A 199 1.08 8.70 3.26
N ALA A 200 1.14 7.97 4.36
CA ALA A 200 1.85 8.42 5.55
C ALA A 200 3.37 8.52 5.34
N CYS A 201 3.93 7.56 4.58
CA CYS A 201 5.35 7.51 4.20
C CYS A 201 5.53 6.61 2.98
N ALA A 202 6.65 6.76 2.30
CA ALA A 202 7.06 5.97 1.12
C ALA A 202 5.94 5.88 0.07
N HIS A 203 5.51 7.04 -0.42
CA HIS A 203 4.41 7.16 -1.37
C HIS A 203 4.51 6.19 -2.56
N ASN A 204 3.49 5.41 -2.78
CA ASN A 204 3.41 4.48 -3.92
C ASN A 204 2.56 5.12 -5.05
N PRO A 205 3.09 5.36 -6.26
CA PRO A 205 4.28 4.70 -6.85
C PRO A 205 5.59 5.50 -6.79
N THR A 206 5.59 6.75 -6.32
CA THR A 206 6.67 7.70 -6.59
C THR A 206 7.88 7.59 -5.66
N GLY A 207 7.69 7.08 -4.43
CA GLY A 207 8.71 7.13 -3.39
C GLY A 207 8.98 8.55 -2.85
N VAL A 208 8.19 9.54 -3.26
CA VAL A 208 8.36 10.95 -2.89
C VAL A 208 7.44 11.30 -1.74
N ASP A 209 8.00 11.76 -0.63
CA ASP A 209 7.22 12.20 0.53
C ASP A 209 7.39 13.71 0.75
N PRO A 210 6.35 14.39 1.25
CA PRO A 210 6.49 15.76 1.73
C PRO A 210 7.48 15.85 2.90
N ARG A 211 8.22 16.94 3.00
CA ARG A 211 9.06 17.24 4.15
C ARG A 211 8.22 17.66 5.38
N PRO A 212 8.75 17.60 6.60
CA PRO A 212 7.98 17.93 7.81
C PRO A 212 7.30 19.29 7.76
N GLU A 213 7.97 20.33 7.29
CA GLU A 213 7.38 21.66 7.14
C GLU A 213 6.25 21.70 6.12
N GLN A 214 6.36 20.93 5.03
CA GLN A 214 5.32 20.80 4.00
C GLN A 214 4.10 20.04 4.55
N TRP A 215 4.34 18.97 5.32
CA TRP A 215 3.27 18.25 6.03
C TRP A 215 2.47 19.17 6.96
N LYS A 216 3.17 20.00 7.76
CA LYS A 216 2.52 20.95 8.68
C LYS A 216 1.63 21.95 7.95
N GLU A 217 2.11 22.49 6.82
CA GLU A 217 1.32 23.42 6.01
C GLU A 217 0.11 22.74 5.36
N MET A 218 0.30 21.52 4.84
CA MET A 218 -0.82 20.71 4.31
C MET A 218 -1.85 20.41 5.41
N ALA A 219 -1.43 20.00 6.60
CA ALA A 219 -2.33 19.70 7.71
C ALA A 219 -3.15 20.93 8.11
N ALA A 220 -2.51 22.09 8.24
CA ALA A 220 -3.20 23.34 8.55
C ALA A 220 -4.23 23.71 7.48
N LEU A 221 -3.88 23.57 6.19
CA LEU A 221 -4.79 23.84 5.07
C LEU A 221 -5.95 22.84 5.04
N ILE A 222 -5.69 21.55 5.21
CA ILE A 222 -6.70 20.48 5.25
C ILE A 222 -7.70 20.72 6.39
N LYS A 223 -7.19 21.17 7.56
CA LYS A 223 -8.05 21.55 8.69
C LYS A 223 -8.91 22.78 8.37
N LYS A 224 -8.31 23.82 7.80
CA LYS A 224 -9.04 25.02 7.36
C LYS A 224 -10.13 24.70 6.34
N ARG A 225 -9.91 23.72 5.47
CA ARG A 225 -10.87 23.23 4.47
C ARG A 225 -11.87 22.24 5.03
N ASN A 226 -11.75 21.86 6.33
CA ASN A 226 -12.63 20.90 6.98
C ASN A 226 -12.75 19.58 6.21
N LEU A 227 -11.61 18.98 5.80
CA LEU A 227 -11.57 17.74 5.04
C LEU A 227 -11.43 16.54 5.98
N LEU A 228 -12.05 15.41 5.62
CA LEU A 228 -11.89 14.14 6.30
C LEU A 228 -10.60 13.46 5.82
N VAL A 229 -9.65 13.29 6.73
CA VAL A 229 -8.34 12.70 6.44
C VAL A 229 -8.38 11.19 6.52
N PHE A 230 -7.92 10.53 5.47
CA PHE A 230 -7.74 9.08 5.42
C PHE A 230 -6.27 8.75 5.08
N PHE A 231 -5.50 8.34 6.09
CA PHE A 231 -4.12 7.89 5.90
C PHE A 231 -4.02 6.42 5.48
N ASP A 232 -3.16 6.14 4.49
CA ASP A 232 -2.66 4.82 4.15
C ASP A 232 -1.20 4.70 4.58
N MET A 233 -0.89 3.76 5.50
CA MET A 233 0.43 3.52 6.05
C MET A 233 0.84 2.05 5.89
N ALA A 234 1.47 1.74 4.76
CA ALA A 234 1.90 0.39 4.44
C ALA A 234 3.39 0.12 4.73
N TYR A 235 4.15 1.15 5.14
CA TYR A 235 5.63 1.08 5.17
C TYR A 235 6.25 1.60 6.47
N GLN A 236 5.50 1.64 7.58
CA GLN A 236 6.04 2.10 8.86
C GLN A 236 7.23 1.23 9.31
N GLY A 237 8.38 1.85 9.55
CA GLY A 237 9.67 1.22 9.84
C GLY A 237 10.43 0.75 8.60
N PHE A 238 9.73 0.37 7.54
CA PHE A 238 10.32 -0.10 6.30
C PHE A 238 10.77 1.05 5.38
N ALA A 239 10.18 2.23 5.49
CA ALA A 239 10.51 3.37 4.65
C ALA A 239 11.90 3.93 4.99
N SER A 240 12.12 4.31 6.23
CA SER A 240 13.37 4.95 6.69
C SER A 240 14.23 4.07 7.61
N GLY A 241 13.72 2.94 8.08
CA GLY A 241 14.33 2.16 9.15
C GLY A 241 14.00 2.65 10.56
N ASP A 242 13.14 3.68 10.68
CA ASP A 242 12.72 4.27 11.94
C ASP A 242 11.19 4.36 11.97
N ILE A 243 10.58 3.64 12.92
CA ILE A 243 9.12 3.54 13.07
C ILE A 243 8.49 4.89 13.46
N ASP A 244 9.19 5.72 14.20
CA ASP A 244 8.67 6.99 14.68
C ASP A 244 8.74 8.07 13.59
N ARG A 245 9.84 8.08 12.84
CA ARG A 245 9.98 8.93 11.66
C ARG A 245 8.91 8.63 10.63
N ASP A 246 8.66 7.35 10.36
CA ASP A 246 7.70 6.93 9.33
C ASP A 246 6.24 7.19 9.73
N ALA A 247 5.93 7.22 11.02
CA ALA A 247 4.60 7.56 11.54
C ALA A 247 4.42 9.06 11.87
N TRP A 248 5.46 9.87 11.68
CA TRP A 248 5.47 11.25 12.12
C TRP A 248 4.30 12.08 11.57
N ALA A 249 4.00 11.95 10.27
CA ALA A 249 2.91 12.70 9.63
C ALA A 249 1.54 12.37 10.25
N VAL A 250 1.28 11.10 10.54
CA VAL A 250 0.04 10.64 11.20
C VAL A 250 -0.09 11.27 12.58
N ARG A 251 0.98 11.26 13.35
CA ARG A 251 1.03 11.82 14.72
C ARG A 251 0.88 13.34 14.72
N ASP A 252 1.56 14.04 13.81
CA ASP A 252 1.47 15.50 13.64
C ASP A 252 0.04 15.94 13.31
N PHE A 253 -0.66 15.22 12.43
CA PHE A 253 -2.07 15.52 12.13
C PHE A 253 -2.97 15.37 13.37
N ILE A 254 -2.75 14.35 14.19
CA ILE A 254 -3.51 14.16 15.43
C ILE A 254 -3.19 15.30 16.42
N GLU A 255 -1.92 15.68 16.57
CA GLU A 255 -1.50 16.80 17.44
C GLU A 255 -2.11 18.12 16.98
N GLN A 256 -2.28 18.32 15.67
CA GLN A 256 -2.99 19.46 15.11
C GLN A 256 -4.54 19.35 15.25
N GLY A 257 -5.04 18.29 15.90
CA GLY A 257 -6.45 18.09 16.22
C GLY A 257 -7.30 17.54 15.07
N HIS A 258 -6.70 16.79 14.14
CA HIS A 258 -7.46 16.03 13.15
C HIS A 258 -7.99 14.73 13.74
N ASN A 259 -9.27 14.44 13.51
CA ASN A 259 -9.84 13.11 13.71
C ASN A 259 -9.66 12.32 12.41
N ILE A 260 -8.66 11.45 12.38
CA ILE A 260 -8.24 10.76 11.16
C ILE A 260 -8.82 9.35 11.06
N LEU A 261 -8.85 8.84 9.83
CA LEU A 261 -8.92 7.41 9.51
C LEU A 261 -7.52 6.93 9.13
N LEU A 262 -7.12 5.77 9.62
CA LEU A 262 -5.79 5.22 9.35
C LEU A 262 -5.88 3.75 8.94
N SER A 263 -5.35 3.42 7.76
CA SER A 263 -5.10 2.05 7.30
C SER A 263 -3.65 1.67 7.54
N GLN A 264 -3.41 0.52 8.19
CA GLN A 264 -2.08 -0.03 8.43
C GLN A 264 -1.92 -1.41 7.79
N SER A 265 -0.71 -1.72 7.29
CA SER A 265 -0.36 -3.03 6.77
C SER A 265 0.94 -3.54 7.39
N PHE A 266 0.94 -4.81 7.77
CA PHE A 266 2.14 -5.53 8.25
C PHE A 266 2.76 -6.43 7.17
N ALA A 267 2.33 -6.27 5.91
CA ALA A 267 2.83 -7.07 4.80
C ALA A 267 4.31 -6.82 4.52
N LYS A 268 4.78 -5.55 4.62
CA LYS A 268 6.15 -5.17 4.26
C LYS A 268 7.07 -5.16 5.48
N ASN A 269 6.71 -4.43 6.52
CA ASN A 269 7.56 -4.21 7.68
C ASN A 269 7.81 -5.46 8.54
N MET A 270 6.97 -6.50 8.39
CA MET A 270 7.18 -7.83 9.00
C MET A 270 7.30 -8.95 7.96
N GLY A 271 7.32 -8.62 6.65
CA GLY A 271 7.37 -9.63 5.60
C GLY A 271 6.17 -10.59 5.57
N LEU A 272 5.05 -10.20 6.16
CA LEU A 272 3.84 -11.04 6.32
C LEU A 272 2.89 -10.93 5.12
N TYR A 273 3.43 -10.95 3.90
CA TYR A 273 2.67 -10.71 2.66
C TYR A 273 1.48 -11.65 2.49
N GLY A 274 1.69 -12.95 2.71
CA GLY A 274 0.69 -14.01 2.56
C GLY A 274 -0.26 -14.14 3.75
N GLU A 275 0.12 -13.62 4.93
CA GLU A 275 -0.65 -13.73 6.16
C GLU A 275 -1.85 -12.77 6.21
N ARG A 276 -1.88 -11.77 5.34
CA ARG A 276 -2.98 -10.81 5.21
C ARG A 276 -3.38 -10.13 6.53
N VAL A 277 -2.43 -9.50 7.22
CA VAL A 277 -2.64 -8.81 8.50
C VAL A 277 -2.44 -7.30 8.39
N GLY A 278 -3.38 -6.55 8.95
CA GLY A 278 -3.40 -5.10 9.00
C GLY A 278 -4.39 -4.59 10.04
N GLY A 279 -4.49 -3.29 10.15
CA GLY A 279 -5.39 -2.63 11.07
C GLY A 279 -6.08 -1.41 10.46
N PHE A 280 -7.29 -1.15 10.92
CA PHE A 280 -8.02 0.07 10.59
C PHE A 280 -8.34 0.83 11.88
N THR A 281 -7.88 2.06 11.96
CA THR A 281 -8.08 2.93 13.13
C THR A 281 -8.96 4.12 12.76
N VAL A 282 -9.92 4.44 13.62
CA VAL A 282 -10.73 5.65 13.55
C VAL A 282 -10.50 6.47 14.81
N VAL A 283 -10.06 7.70 14.66
CA VAL A 283 -9.97 8.68 15.75
C VAL A 283 -11.29 9.42 15.84
N CYS A 284 -11.89 9.38 17.00
CA CYS A 284 -13.22 9.94 17.30
C CYS A 284 -13.09 11.17 18.20
N LYS A 285 -14.21 11.90 18.37
CA LYS A 285 -14.24 13.05 19.28
C LYS A 285 -14.23 12.64 20.77
N ASP A 286 -14.85 11.48 21.09
CA ASP A 286 -14.98 10.96 22.44
C ASP A 286 -15.15 9.42 22.45
N VAL A 287 -15.14 8.83 23.64
CA VAL A 287 -15.28 7.37 23.87
C VAL A 287 -16.61 6.84 23.38
N GLU A 288 -17.70 7.58 23.55
CA GLU A 288 -19.04 7.12 23.16
C GLU A 288 -19.18 7.09 21.64
N GLU A 289 -18.54 8.02 20.92
CA GLU A 289 -18.46 7.95 19.46
C GLU A 289 -17.62 6.76 19.01
N ALA A 290 -16.49 6.48 19.66
CA ALA A 290 -15.63 5.33 19.36
C ALA A 290 -16.40 4.00 19.50
N LYS A 291 -17.20 3.83 20.55
CA LYS A 291 -18.05 2.64 20.74
C LYS A 291 -19.09 2.48 19.63
N ARG A 292 -19.74 3.58 19.21
CA ARG A 292 -20.70 3.54 18.08
C ARG A 292 -20.03 3.19 16.79
N VAL A 293 -18.86 3.78 16.51
CA VAL A 293 -18.05 3.49 15.32
C VAL A 293 -17.64 2.02 15.31
N GLU A 294 -17.14 1.48 16.43
CA GLU A 294 -16.79 0.06 16.54
C GLU A 294 -17.95 -0.85 16.21
N SER A 295 -19.13 -0.58 16.76
CA SER A 295 -20.32 -1.39 16.51
C SER A 295 -20.69 -1.43 15.03
N GLN A 296 -20.58 -0.30 14.32
CA GLN A 296 -20.89 -0.21 12.89
C GLN A 296 -19.82 -0.83 12.00
N LEU A 297 -18.53 -0.72 12.37
CA LEU A 297 -17.44 -1.42 11.69
C LEU A 297 -17.65 -2.94 11.72
N LYS A 298 -18.07 -3.50 12.87
CA LYS A 298 -18.39 -4.92 12.99
C LYS A 298 -19.54 -5.34 12.06
N ILE A 299 -20.58 -4.51 11.92
CA ILE A 299 -21.69 -4.75 10.99
C ILE A 299 -21.21 -4.74 9.53
N LEU A 300 -20.28 -3.84 9.16
CA LEU A 300 -19.71 -3.80 7.82
C LEU A 300 -18.82 -5.00 7.52
N ILE A 301 -18.01 -5.44 8.48
CA ILE A 301 -17.07 -6.55 8.32
C ILE A 301 -17.79 -7.89 8.16
N ARG A 302 -18.86 -8.10 8.97
CA ARG A 302 -19.56 -9.38 9.03
C ARG A 302 -19.97 -9.96 7.67
N PRO A 303 -20.54 -9.19 6.71
CA PRO A 303 -20.90 -9.70 5.40
C PRO A 303 -19.74 -9.70 4.38
N ILE A 304 -18.58 -9.09 4.68
CA ILE A 304 -17.43 -9.05 3.76
C ILE A 304 -16.57 -10.31 3.94
N TYR A 305 -16.10 -10.58 5.16
CA TYR A 305 -15.23 -11.71 5.48
C TYR A 305 -15.52 -12.35 6.85
N SER A 306 -16.62 -12.01 7.49
CA SER A 306 -17.08 -12.53 8.79
C SER A 306 -16.17 -12.11 9.97
N ASN A 307 -14.93 -12.50 9.94
CA ASN A 307 -13.86 -12.20 10.89
C ASN A 307 -12.50 -12.36 10.18
N PRO A 308 -11.45 -11.67 10.64
CA PRO A 308 -10.14 -11.73 9.99
C PRO A 308 -9.39 -13.03 10.31
N PRO A 309 -8.35 -13.40 9.52
CA PRO A 309 -7.52 -14.56 9.78
C PRO A 309 -6.64 -14.38 11.02
N MET A 310 -6.40 -15.47 11.73
CA MET A 310 -5.78 -15.47 13.06
C MET A 310 -4.25 -15.49 13.00
N ASN A 311 -3.64 -16.26 12.07
CA ASN A 311 -2.23 -16.62 12.15
C ASN A 311 -1.30 -15.40 12.09
N GLY A 312 -1.46 -14.55 11.08
CA GLY A 312 -0.65 -13.34 10.92
C GLY A 312 -0.82 -12.36 12.08
N ALA A 313 -2.05 -12.24 12.63
CA ALA A 313 -2.30 -11.38 13.78
C ALA A 313 -1.60 -11.91 15.05
N ARG A 314 -1.60 -13.22 15.27
CA ARG A 314 -0.85 -13.86 16.37
C ARG A 314 0.66 -13.61 16.23
N ILE A 315 1.22 -13.76 15.02
CA ILE A 315 2.64 -13.49 14.76
C ILE A 315 2.98 -12.02 15.07
N ALA A 316 2.26 -11.09 14.45
CA ALA A 316 2.50 -9.67 14.65
C ALA A 316 2.30 -9.24 16.12
N SER A 317 1.23 -9.72 16.77
CA SER A 317 0.97 -9.45 18.19
C SER A 317 2.08 -10.01 19.08
N THR A 318 2.56 -11.22 18.82
CA THR A 318 3.66 -11.83 19.59
C THR A 318 4.93 -10.99 19.46
N ILE A 319 5.28 -10.54 18.25
CA ILE A 319 6.46 -9.69 18.04
C ILE A 319 6.30 -8.35 18.78
N LEU A 320 5.18 -7.68 18.61
CA LEU A 320 4.96 -6.34 19.16
C LEU A 320 4.85 -6.31 20.71
N ASN A 321 4.36 -7.41 21.31
CA ASN A 321 4.13 -7.49 22.75
C ASN A 321 5.24 -8.24 23.52
N THR A 322 6.26 -8.80 22.84
CA THR A 322 7.40 -9.48 23.47
C THR A 322 8.64 -8.57 23.33
N PRO A 323 9.16 -7.99 24.43
CA PRO A 323 10.22 -6.99 24.36
C PRO A 323 11.46 -7.41 23.57
N GLU A 324 11.88 -8.68 23.68
CA GLU A 324 13.04 -9.22 22.98
C GLU A 324 12.79 -9.32 21.47
N LEU A 325 11.61 -9.82 21.08
CA LEU A 325 11.22 -9.92 19.66
C LEU A 325 10.97 -8.54 19.04
N TYR A 326 10.40 -7.61 19.81
CA TYR A 326 10.21 -6.24 19.36
C TYR A 326 11.54 -5.54 19.06
N LYS A 327 12.53 -5.66 19.95
CA LYS A 327 13.88 -5.11 19.72
C LYS A 327 14.55 -5.76 18.49
N GLU A 328 14.44 -7.07 18.34
CA GLU A 328 14.97 -7.78 17.18
C GLU A 328 14.29 -7.32 15.90
N TRP A 329 12.97 -7.18 15.90
CA TRP A 329 12.22 -6.66 14.77
C TRP A 329 12.65 -5.25 14.34
N LEU A 330 12.89 -4.35 15.29
CA LEU A 330 13.38 -3.00 14.99
C LEU A 330 14.73 -3.03 14.25
N VAL A 331 15.63 -3.94 14.63
CA VAL A 331 16.91 -4.12 13.95
C VAL A 331 16.67 -4.68 12.54
N GLU A 332 15.88 -5.75 12.39
CA GLU A 332 15.65 -6.40 11.11
C GLU A 332 14.93 -5.49 10.11
N VAL A 333 13.93 -4.73 10.54
CA VAL A 333 13.22 -3.79 9.64
C VAL A 333 14.14 -2.64 9.21
N LYS A 334 15.03 -2.17 10.10
CA LYS A 334 16.05 -1.19 9.76
C LYS A 334 17.04 -1.75 8.73
N ASP A 335 17.52 -2.97 8.91
CA ASP A 335 18.44 -3.62 7.97
C ASP A 335 17.81 -3.75 6.57
N MET A 336 16.51 -4.09 6.48
CA MET A 336 15.79 -4.11 5.20
C MET A 336 15.72 -2.73 4.56
N ALA A 337 15.43 -1.68 5.31
CA ALA A 337 15.40 -0.30 4.82
C ALA A 337 16.79 0.16 4.37
N ASP A 338 17.82 -0.07 5.18
CA ASP A 338 19.21 0.30 4.88
C ASP A 338 19.72 -0.37 3.61
N ARG A 339 19.37 -1.67 3.39
CA ARG A 339 19.71 -2.35 2.15
C ARG A 339 19.09 -1.67 0.93
N ILE A 340 17.83 -1.28 0.99
CA ILE A 340 17.18 -0.57 -0.13
C ILE A 340 17.83 0.78 -0.37
N ILE A 341 18.16 1.52 0.67
CA ILE A 341 18.88 2.81 0.59
C ILE A 341 20.25 2.60 -0.09
N THR A 342 21.00 1.59 0.36
CA THR A 342 22.30 1.24 -0.24
C THR A 342 22.16 0.88 -1.73
N MET A 343 21.12 0.14 -2.14
CA MET A 343 20.89 -0.17 -3.55
C MET A 343 20.60 1.07 -4.38
N ARG A 344 19.92 2.08 -3.84
CA ARG A 344 19.71 3.37 -4.51
C ARG A 344 21.02 4.12 -4.72
N GLU A 345 21.87 4.17 -3.70
CA GLU A 345 23.20 4.81 -3.77
C GLU A 345 24.10 4.12 -4.78
N MET A 346 24.16 2.78 -4.73
CA MET A 346 24.93 1.97 -5.69
C MET A 346 24.42 2.17 -7.12
N PHE A 347 23.11 2.25 -7.32
CA PHE A 347 22.52 2.48 -8.64
C PHE A 347 22.94 3.83 -9.21
N VAL A 348 22.85 4.92 -8.46
CA VAL A 348 23.31 6.25 -8.89
C VAL A 348 24.80 6.27 -9.14
N SER A 349 25.60 5.63 -8.28
CA SER A 349 27.06 5.51 -8.47
C SER A 349 27.41 4.78 -9.76
N ASN A 350 26.73 3.67 -10.08
CA ASN A 350 26.97 2.93 -11.31
C ASN A 350 26.52 3.71 -12.55
N LEU A 351 25.41 4.46 -12.51
CA LEU A 351 25.01 5.35 -13.61
C LEU A 351 26.09 6.41 -13.92
N LYS A 352 26.71 6.97 -12.89
CA LYS A 352 27.86 7.89 -13.07
C LYS A 352 29.07 7.20 -13.71
N LYS A 353 29.37 5.96 -13.30
CA LYS A 353 30.46 5.16 -13.88
C LYS A 353 30.22 4.82 -15.36
N GLU A 354 28.97 4.59 -15.76
CA GLU A 354 28.56 4.40 -17.16
C GLU A 354 28.64 5.69 -18.00
N GLY A 355 28.94 6.85 -17.38
CA GLY A 355 29.03 8.14 -18.04
C GLY A 355 27.67 8.83 -18.27
N SER A 356 26.65 8.49 -17.52
CA SER A 356 25.37 9.19 -17.62
C SER A 356 25.49 10.64 -17.19
N THR A 357 24.98 11.56 -18.02
CA THR A 357 24.97 13.01 -17.77
C THR A 357 23.62 13.47 -17.18
N HIS A 358 22.63 12.58 -17.08
CA HIS A 358 21.34 12.89 -16.47
C HIS A 358 21.50 13.09 -14.96
N ASN A 359 20.66 13.98 -14.39
CA ASN A 359 20.55 14.11 -12.94
C ASN A 359 19.70 12.96 -12.38
N TRP A 360 20.34 12.06 -11.63
CA TRP A 360 19.70 10.91 -10.97
C TRP A 360 19.54 11.10 -9.47
N GLN A 361 19.68 12.32 -8.95
CA GLN A 361 19.63 12.57 -7.50
C GLN A 361 18.28 12.18 -6.89
N HIS A 362 17.19 12.32 -7.63
CA HIS A 362 15.85 11.89 -7.18
C HIS A 362 15.80 10.41 -6.76
N VAL A 363 16.64 9.56 -7.34
CA VAL A 363 16.71 8.13 -6.98
C VAL A 363 17.09 7.93 -5.52
N THR A 364 18.02 8.74 -5.00
CA THR A 364 18.46 8.70 -3.60
C THR A 364 17.63 9.57 -2.67
N GLU A 365 16.90 10.56 -3.20
CA GLU A 365 15.97 11.40 -2.44
C GLU A 365 14.62 10.72 -2.21
N GLN A 366 14.20 9.84 -3.12
CA GLN A 366 13.01 9.00 -2.96
C GLN A 366 13.25 7.92 -1.91
N ILE A 367 12.19 7.50 -1.23
CA ILE A 367 12.26 6.58 -0.09
C ILE A 367 11.34 5.37 -0.27
N GLY A 368 11.66 4.27 0.41
CA GLY A 368 10.85 3.06 0.45
C GLY A 368 11.11 2.12 -0.72
N MET A 369 10.18 1.21 -0.95
CA MET A 369 10.31 0.09 -1.87
C MET A 369 10.45 0.51 -3.34
N PHE A 370 9.83 1.62 -3.75
CA PHE A 370 9.73 2.02 -5.15
C PHE A 370 10.57 3.23 -5.49
N CYS A 371 11.09 3.23 -6.71
CA CYS A 371 11.69 4.40 -7.34
C CYS A 371 10.89 4.72 -8.62
N PHE A 372 10.48 5.96 -8.75
CA PHE A 372 9.88 6.50 -9.97
C PHE A 372 11.01 7.14 -10.78
N THR A 373 11.49 6.41 -11.78
CA THR A 373 12.77 6.72 -12.46
C THR A 373 12.70 7.93 -13.38
N GLY A 374 11.52 8.34 -13.82
CA GLY A 374 11.34 9.35 -14.85
C GLY A 374 11.52 8.84 -16.27
N LEU A 375 11.72 7.53 -16.47
CA LEU A 375 11.79 6.90 -17.77
C LEU A 375 10.46 6.99 -18.51
N LYS A 376 10.53 7.21 -19.82
CA LYS A 376 9.37 7.23 -20.70
C LYS A 376 8.95 5.81 -21.10
N PRO A 377 7.67 5.58 -21.49
CA PRO A 377 7.18 4.25 -21.88
C PRO A 377 8.01 3.58 -22.96
N GLU A 378 8.50 4.32 -23.98
CA GLU A 378 9.34 3.81 -25.05
C GLU A 378 10.72 3.35 -24.55
N GLN A 379 11.28 4.02 -23.53
CA GLN A 379 12.54 3.60 -22.89
C GLN A 379 12.32 2.33 -22.06
N VAL A 380 11.19 2.22 -21.37
CA VAL A 380 10.80 0.99 -20.64
C VAL A 380 10.63 -0.19 -21.61
N GLU A 381 10.01 0.02 -22.76
CA GLU A 381 9.87 -1.04 -23.78
C GLU A 381 11.25 -1.52 -24.29
N ARG A 382 12.21 -0.61 -24.47
CA ARG A 382 13.59 -0.98 -24.83
C ARG A 382 14.27 -1.77 -23.71
N LEU A 383 14.09 -1.40 -22.45
CA LEU A 383 14.63 -2.17 -21.32
C LEU A 383 14.11 -3.61 -21.31
N ILE A 384 12.82 -3.82 -21.61
CA ILE A 384 12.24 -5.16 -21.69
C ILE A 384 12.81 -5.93 -22.89
N LYS A 385 12.82 -5.33 -24.08
CA LYS A 385 13.20 -6.00 -25.32
C LYS A 385 14.70 -6.26 -25.45
N GLU A 386 15.53 -5.29 -25.09
CA GLU A 386 16.97 -5.33 -25.30
C GLU A 386 17.72 -5.92 -24.10
N PHE A 387 17.18 -5.76 -22.87
CA PHE A 387 17.88 -6.09 -21.63
C PHE A 387 17.13 -7.07 -20.72
N SER A 388 15.91 -7.51 -21.08
CA SER A 388 15.09 -8.40 -20.23
C SER A 388 14.84 -7.82 -18.82
N ILE A 389 14.74 -6.49 -18.70
CA ILE A 389 14.43 -5.80 -17.44
C ILE A 389 12.96 -5.43 -17.44
N TYR A 390 12.20 -6.09 -16.56
CA TYR A 390 10.76 -6.00 -16.47
C TYR A 390 10.34 -5.03 -15.38
N MET A 391 9.67 -3.94 -15.74
CA MET A 391 9.18 -2.89 -14.86
C MET A 391 7.84 -2.34 -15.35
N THR A 392 7.18 -1.47 -14.58
CA THR A 392 5.91 -0.88 -15.01
C THR A 392 6.12 0.21 -16.06
N LYS A 393 5.17 0.36 -17.00
CA LYS A 393 5.28 1.29 -18.13
C LYS A 393 5.42 2.76 -17.74
N ASP A 394 4.95 3.12 -16.55
CA ASP A 394 5.06 4.47 -15.98
C ASP A 394 6.46 4.81 -15.42
N GLY A 395 7.42 3.91 -15.55
CA GLY A 395 8.79 4.12 -15.10
C GLY A 395 9.05 3.77 -13.63
N ARG A 396 8.10 3.12 -12.93
CA ARG A 396 8.32 2.64 -11.56
C ARG A 396 9.14 1.36 -11.54
N ILE A 397 10.15 1.32 -10.69
CA ILE A 397 10.89 0.11 -10.33
C ILE A 397 10.74 -0.22 -8.84
N SER A 398 10.74 -1.51 -8.52
CA SER A 398 10.92 -1.98 -7.14
C SER A 398 12.42 -2.09 -6.85
N VAL A 399 12.93 -1.19 -6.03
CA VAL A 399 14.34 -1.22 -5.59
C VAL A 399 14.63 -2.45 -4.74
N ALA A 400 13.59 -3.01 -4.10
CA ALA A 400 13.71 -4.26 -3.35
C ALA A 400 14.12 -5.47 -4.21
N GLY A 401 13.90 -5.41 -5.52
CA GLY A 401 14.37 -6.42 -6.48
C GLY A 401 15.79 -6.17 -7.02
N VAL A 402 16.42 -5.05 -6.66
CA VAL A 402 17.81 -4.74 -7.00
C VAL A 402 18.73 -5.38 -5.97
N THR A 403 19.84 -5.97 -6.43
CA THR A 403 20.85 -6.62 -5.61
C THR A 403 22.23 -6.10 -5.93
N SER A 404 23.23 -6.35 -5.07
CA SER A 404 24.63 -5.99 -5.34
C SER A 404 25.15 -6.62 -6.64
N ALA A 405 24.64 -7.80 -7.00
CA ALA A 405 25.05 -8.52 -8.23
C ALA A 405 24.43 -7.96 -9.51
N ASN A 406 23.24 -7.34 -9.45
CA ASN A 406 22.51 -6.90 -10.65
C ASN A 406 22.44 -5.38 -10.85
N VAL A 407 22.79 -4.59 -9.84
CA VAL A 407 22.68 -3.11 -9.88
C VAL A 407 23.55 -2.48 -10.98
N GLY A 408 24.73 -3.04 -11.26
CA GLY A 408 25.59 -2.59 -12.37
C GLY A 408 24.95 -2.82 -13.73
N TYR A 409 24.35 -3.99 -13.94
CA TYR A 409 23.61 -4.30 -15.17
C TYR A 409 22.40 -3.38 -15.37
N LEU A 410 21.64 -3.12 -14.31
CA LEU A 410 20.53 -2.17 -14.33
C LEU A 410 20.99 -0.77 -14.76
N ALA A 411 22.09 -0.27 -14.18
CA ALA A 411 22.64 1.05 -14.49
C ALA A 411 23.10 1.13 -15.94
N HIS A 412 23.81 0.10 -16.44
CA HIS A 412 24.21 -0.01 -17.84
C HIS A 412 23.02 0.07 -18.79
N ALA A 413 21.99 -0.74 -18.53
CA ALA A 413 20.80 -0.79 -19.38
C ALA A 413 20.04 0.55 -19.39
N ILE A 414 19.85 1.18 -18.22
CA ILE A 414 19.19 2.48 -18.13
C ILE A 414 19.99 3.56 -18.83
N HIS A 415 21.31 3.58 -18.68
CA HIS A 415 22.17 4.50 -19.44
C HIS A 415 22.03 4.29 -20.94
N ALA A 416 22.01 3.05 -21.43
CA ALA A 416 21.87 2.73 -22.86
C ALA A 416 20.54 3.22 -23.47
N VAL A 417 19.44 3.20 -22.73
CA VAL A 417 18.13 3.66 -23.24
C VAL A 417 17.86 5.15 -23.02
N THR A 418 18.75 5.84 -22.27
CA THR A 418 18.61 7.27 -21.96
C THR A 418 19.63 8.16 -22.66
N LYS A 419 20.54 7.57 -23.44
CA LYS A 419 21.50 8.28 -24.33
C LYS A 419 20.80 9.14 -25.35
#